data_436c490e27b0ca351ed858dc120ea3b2
#
_entry.id   436c490e27b0ca351ed858dc120ea3b2
#
_cell.length_a   1.000
_cell.length_b   1.000
_cell.length_c   1.000
_cell.angle_alpha   90.00
_cell.angle_beta   90.00
_cell.angle_gamma   90.00
#
_symmetry.space_group_name_H-M   'P 1'
#
loop_
_entity.id
_entity.type
_entity.pdbx_description
1 polymer ?
#
loop_
_entity_poly.entity_id
_entity_poly.type
_entity_poly.pdbx_seq_one_letter_code
_entity_poly.pdbx_strand_id
1 'polypeptide(L)'
;MKNDITVGLDYSHNNMLTLEASSYTDFTQFLFTSAYKLGKIEAGFHSLEKVKNYSAIIMSIPKNMNLALKEIDVLEEYVRTGGSLLIIGSQGGQHTNRTNINELTRKFGFEFIADEINDSVNYINLQKRPLLSSFKPHYITENLKKIVLSSACSLGTTKLTANEAKNIKVEVLVRGGLNCWRRLFNGKDWVEEDCPKIPLVVTSEYYHGQVVSFGTLSIFSSLGREYGFSAFDNDIIIANILRWLTLDVSAEGMVITIEIQRDLFHWADSLLKKKKWENFSDVLNVGLKYFKDNYEAIMKELESKQVERYQIKPGAKKVETLKEEEKVIDLIPKRKVEDLDDIISAIEDISGEKYERTLTDDDEEDVLQEERELIGDLPEDLNTLTVRELKSYCTKNDINLPPNSRKSDIINIIKYVSGND
;
A
#
# COMPACT_ATOMS: atom_id res chain seq x y z
N MET A 1 -8.55 30.02 -11.98
CA MET A 1 -8.99 29.02 -12.98
C MET A 1 -8.56 27.67 -12.42
N LYS A 2 -9.47 26.68 -12.26
CA LYS A 2 -9.05 25.31 -11.97
C LYS A 2 -8.22 24.85 -13.15
N ASN A 3 -6.92 24.64 -12.98
CA ASN A 3 -6.12 23.98 -14.00
C ASN A 3 -6.70 22.55 -14.13
N ASP A 4 -7.20 22.24 -15.33
CA ASP A 4 -7.73 20.92 -15.61
C ASP A 4 -6.58 19.92 -15.53
N ILE A 5 -6.66 18.96 -14.61
CA ILE A 5 -5.66 17.90 -14.45
C ILE A 5 -5.76 16.97 -15.64
N THR A 6 -4.72 16.91 -16.46
CA THR A 6 -4.67 16.07 -17.64
C THR A 6 -3.76 14.86 -17.40
N VAL A 7 -4.31 13.66 -17.58
CA VAL A 7 -3.58 12.39 -17.49
C VAL A 7 -3.35 11.84 -18.88
N GLY A 8 -2.08 11.65 -19.26
CA GLY A 8 -1.67 11.05 -20.51
C GLY A 8 -1.58 9.53 -20.40
N LEU A 9 -2.06 8.82 -21.42
CA LEU A 9 -1.84 7.37 -21.57
C LEU A 9 -0.92 7.12 -22.77
N ASP A 10 0.12 6.32 -22.58
CA ASP A 10 1.03 5.91 -23.65
C ASP A 10 0.36 4.90 -24.58
N TYR A 11 0.23 5.26 -25.85
CA TYR A 11 -0.28 4.43 -26.96
C TYR A 11 0.79 4.13 -28.00
N SER A 12 2.02 4.64 -27.79
CA SER A 12 3.07 4.61 -28.81
C SER A 12 4.00 3.40 -28.74
N HIS A 13 4.03 2.69 -27.58
CA HIS A 13 5.03 1.64 -27.32
C HIS A 13 4.42 0.23 -27.24
N ASN A 14 3.43 -0.06 -28.05
CA ASN A 14 2.73 -1.35 -28.04
C ASN A 14 2.25 -1.72 -26.63
N ASN A 15 1.71 -0.71 -25.94
CA ASN A 15 1.18 -0.84 -24.59
C ASN A 15 -0.09 -1.68 -24.58
N MET A 16 -0.22 -2.52 -23.54
CA MET A 16 -1.41 -3.37 -23.38
C MET A 16 -2.56 -2.65 -22.66
N LEU A 17 -2.27 -1.56 -21.94
CA LEU A 17 -3.27 -0.77 -21.25
C LEU A 17 -3.83 0.31 -22.17
N THR A 18 -5.03 0.10 -22.69
CA THR A 18 -5.74 1.07 -23.54
C THR A 18 -7.15 1.30 -23.04
N LEU A 19 -7.70 2.49 -23.25
CA LEU A 19 -9.06 2.86 -22.82
C LEU A 19 -10.16 2.10 -23.55
N GLU A 20 -9.88 1.64 -24.77
CA GLU A 20 -10.83 0.94 -25.64
C GLU A 20 -10.91 -0.55 -25.35
N ALA A 21 -9.92 -1.11 -24.66
CA ALA A 21 -9.90 -2.54 -24.38
C ALA A 21 -10.97 -2.90 -23.34
N SER A 22 -11.88 -3.81 -23.72
CA SER A 22 -12.95 -4.30 -22.82
C SER A 22 -12.42 -4.93 -21.52
N SER A 23 -11.16 -5.38 -21.53
CA SER A 23 -10.49 -5.89 -20.36
C SER A 23 -10.21 -4.84 -19.28
N TYR A 24 -10.32 -3.53 -19.57
CA TYR A 24 -10.05 -2.42 -18.65
C TYR A 24 -11.25 -1.48 -18.48
N THR A 25 -12.46 -1.94 -18.75
CA THR A 25 -13.68 -1.11 -18.73
C THR A 25 -13.88 -0.41 -17.37
N ASP A 26 -13.72 -1.12 -16.25
CA ASP A 26 -13.94 -0.56 -14.90
C ASP A 26 -12.92 0.55 -14.60
N PHE A 27 -11.65 0.33 -14.93
CA PHE A 27 -10.62 1.36 -14.80
C PHE A 27 -10.86 2.56 -15.72
N THR A 28 -11.27 2.32 -16.94
CA THR A 28 -11.63 3.36 -17.91
C THR A 28 -12.81 4.19 -17.39
N GLN A 29 -13.85 3.54 -16.89
CA GLN A 29 -15.00 4.21 -16.29
C GLN A 29 -14.58 5.04 -15.06
N PHE A 30 -13.73 4.49 -14.21
CA PHE A 30 -13.17 5.22 -13.07
C PHE A 30 -12.44 6.49 -13.53
N LEU A 31 -11.58 6.44 -14.55
CA LEU A 31 -10.89 7.62 -15.09
C LEU A 31 -11.88 8.69 -15.58
N PHE A 32 -12.91 8.30 -16.33
CA PHE A 32 -13.92 9.24 -16.84
C PHE A 32 -14.76 9.87 -15.72
N THR A 33 -15.03 9.13 -14.63
CA THR A 33 -15.81 9.65 -13.50
C THR A 33 -14.97 10.47 -12.52
N SER A 34 -13.63 10.36 -12.56
CA SER A 34 -12.71 11.03 -11.64
C SER A 34 -12.34 12.47 -12.00
N ALA A 35 -13.05 13.09 -12.94
CA ALA A 35 -12.84 14.48 -13.40
C ALA A 35 -11.42 14.77 -13.98
N TYR A 36 -10.67 13.74 -14.37
CA TYR A 36 -9.44 13.91 -15.13
C TYR A 36 -9.73 14.16 -16.61
N LYS A 37 -8.98 15.07 -17.23
CA LYS A 37 -8.88 15.10 -18.70
C LYS A 37 -7.92 13.99 -19.14
N LEU A 38 -8.34 13.20 -20.11
CA LEU A 38 -7.54 12.10 -20.65
C LEU A 38 -6.95 12.48 -21.99
N GLY A 39 -5.66 12.19 -22.18
CA GLY A 39 -4.95 12.36 -23.44
C GLY A 39 -4.26 11.08 -23.88
N LYS A 40 -4.27 10.80 -25.18
CA LYS A 40 -3.53 9.69 -25.78
C LYS A 40 -2.21 10.19 -26.34
N ILE A 41 -1.11 9.51 -26.00
CA ILE A 41 0.22 9.80 -26.50
C ILE A 41 0.55 8.75 -27.57
N GLU A 42 0.28 9.09 -28.85
CA GLU A 42 0.41 8.15 -29.96
C GLU A 42 1.75 8.27 -30.70
N ALA A 43 2.40 9.42 -30.59
CA ALA A 43 3.62 9.74 -31.34
C ALA A 43 4.93 9.53 -30.56
N GLY A 44 4.88 8.90 -29.39
CA GLY A 44 6.05 8.75 -28.50
C GLY A 44 6.41 10.01 -27.71
N PHE A 45 7.52 9.93 -26.98
CA PHE A 45 7.97 10.96 -26.06
C PHE A 45 9.10 11.82 -26.66
N HIS A 46 8.86 12.42 -27.82
CA HIS A 46 9.92 13.13 -28.59
C HIS A 46 10.13 14.59 -28.18
N SER A 47 9.21 15.20 -27.43
CA SER A 47 9.24 16.62 -27.07
C SER A 47 8.81 16.83 -25.62
N LEU A 48 9.70 17.45 -24.84
CA LEU A 48 9.42 17.85 -23.47
C LEU A 48 8.22 18.81 -23.37
N GLU A 49 8.07 19.74 -24.29
CA GLU A 49 6.94 20.68 -24.32
C GLU A 49 5.59 19.97 -24.44
N LYS A 50 5.54 18.88 -25.24
CA LYS A 50 4.32 18.11 -25.42
C LYS A 50 3.97 17.30 -24.18
N VAL A 51 4.95 16.63 -23.56
CA VAL A 51 4.72 15.83 -22.36
C VAL A 51 4.40 16.68 -21.13
N LYS A 52 4.89 17.91 -21.04
CA LYS A 52 4.55 18.87 -19.97
C LYS A 52 3.08 19.29 -19.94
N ASN A 53 2.31 19.03 -20.98
CA ASN A 53 0.87 19.24 -20.96
C ASN A 53 0.11 18.24 -20.09
N TYR A 54 0.76 17.18 -19.66
CA TYR A 54 0.19 16.18 -18.77
C TYR A 54 0.67 16.38 -17.33
N SER A 55 -0.24 16.34 -16.38
CA SER A 55 0.09 16.34 -14.94
C SER A 55 0.70 15.00 -14.51
N ALA A 56 0.20 13.91 -15.11
CA ALA A 56 0.75 12.57 -14.95
C ALA A 56 0.66 11.79 -16.26
N ILE A 57 1.63 10.88 -16.48
CA ILE A 57 1.63 9.96 -17.62
C ILE A 57 1.57 8.53 -17.10
N ILE A 58 0.65 7.74 -17.65
CA ILE A 58 0.51 6.30 -17.37
C ILE A 58 1.11 5.55 -18.55
N MET A 59 2.09 4.70 -18.27
CA MET A 59 2.68 3.80 -19.24
C MET A 59 2.77 2.38 -18.70
N SER A 60 2.35 1.41 -19.48
CA SER A 60 2.64 0.01 -19.19
C SER A 60 3.96 -0.39 -19.84
N ILE A 61 4.55 -1.48 -19.36
CA ILE A 61 5.78 -2.01 -19.94
C ILE A 61 5.60 -2.25 -21.45
N PRO A 62 6.46 -1.69 -22.31
CA PRO A 62 6.41 -1.93 -23.76
C PRO A 62 6.57 -3.42 -24.06
N LYS A 63 5.87 -3.91 -25.10
CA LYS A 63 5.94 -5.32 -25.48
C LYS A 63 6.60 -5.48 -26.85
N ASN A 64 7.74 -6.19 -26.90
CA ASN A 64 8.59 -6.37 -28.08
C ASN A 64 9.00 -5.02 -28.74
N MET A 65 9.19 -4.00 -27.92
CA MET A 65 9.55 -2.67 -28.35
C MET A 65 10.42 -1.98 -27.31
N ASN A 66 11.41 -1.22 -27.76
CA ASN A 66 12.30 -0.43 -26.92
C ASN A 66 11.89 1.06 -26.95
N LEU A 67 12.10 1.73 -25.83
CA LEU A 67 12.14 3.19 -25.80
C LEU A 67 13.41 3.68 -26.50
N ALA A 68 13.30 4.71 -27.33
CA ALA A 68 14.48 5.36 -27.88
C ALA A 68 15.21 6.15 -26.77
N LEU A 69 16.54 6.27 -26.87
CA LEU A 69 17.33 7.02 -25.87
C LEU A 69 16.79 8.44 -25.66
N LYS A 70 16.41 9.10 -26.76
CA LYS A 70 15.80 10.43 -26.69
C LYS A 70 14.49 10.46 -25.90
N GLU A 71 13.69 9.41 -25.97
CA GLU A 71 12.43 9.31 -25.22
C GLU A 71 12.69 9.10 -23.73
N ILE A 72 13.71 8.30 -23.39
CA ILE A 72 14.19 8.12 -22.03
C ILE A 72 14.64 9.46 -21.45
N ASP A 73 15.44 10.23 -22.21
CA ASP A 73 15.93 11.54 -21.76
C ASP A 73 14.79 12.55 -21.58
N VAL A 74 13.78 12.53 -22.47
CA VAL A 74 12.59 13.39 -22.37
C VAL A 74 11.75 13.04 -21.16
N LEU A 75 11.52 11.74 -20.90
CA LEU A 75 10.76 11.29 -19.73
C LEU A 75 11.50 11.58 -18.41
N GLU A 76 12.82 11.38 -18.38
CA GLU A 76 13.64 11.77 -17.23
C GLU A 76 13.52 13.27 -16.94
N GLU A 77 13.70 14.13 -17.97
CA GLU A 77 13.61 15.56 -17.82
C GLU A 77 12.19 16.03 -17.46
N TYR A 78 11.16 15.35 -17.98
CA TYR A 78 9.77 15.59 -17.61
C TYR A 78 9.56 15.39 -16.11
N VAL A 79 10.03 14.26 -15.55
CA VAL A 79 9.93 14.00 -14.11
C VAL A 79 10.82 14.97 -13.33
N ARG A 80 12.05 15.22 -13.77
CA ARG A 80 12.97 16.12 -13.11
C ARG A 80 12.40 17.54 -12.93
N THR A 81 11.56 17.97 -13.87
CA THR A 81 10.93 19.30 -13.86
C THR A 81 9.54 19.37 -13.24
N GLY A 82 9.08 18.28 -12.58
CA GLY A 82 7.83 18.25 -11.80
C GLY A 82 6.72 17.40 -12.39
N GLY A 83 6.95 16.72 -13.53
CA GLY A 83 6.01 15.76 -14.08
C GLY A 83 5.94 14.46 -13.29
N SER A 84 4.89 13.67 -13.47
CA SER A 84 4.67 12.43 -12.73
C SER A 84 4.46 11.24 -13.65
N LEU A 85 5.03 10.07 -13.28
CA LEU A 85 4.89 8.83 -14.04
C LEU A 85 4.27 7.72 -13.21
N LEU A 86 3.31 7.00 -13.79
CA LEU A 86 2.91 5.66 -13.37
C LEU A 86 3.47 4.65 -14.36
N ILE A 87 4.45 3.85 -13.93
CA ILE A 87 5.09 2.85 -14.79
C ILE A 87 4.67 1.46 -14.31
N ILE A 88 4.00 0.71 -15.17
CA ILE A 88 3.38 -0.57 -14.81
C ILE A 88 4.14 -1.69 -15.50
N GLY A 89 4.69 -2.61 -14.70
CA GLY A 89 5.36 -3.80 -15.19
C GLY A 89 4.41 -4.94 -15.55
N SER A 90 5.00 -6.06 -15.88
CA SER A 90 4.30 -7.34 -16.00
C SER A 90 5.26 -8.49 -15.70
N GLN A 91 4.70 -9.68 -15.53
CA GLN A 91 5.46 -10.92 -15.32
C GLN A 91 6.72 -11.01 -16.18
N GLY A 92 7.83 -11.36 -15.55
CA GLY A 92 9.13 -11.52 -16.21
C GLY A 92 9.83 -10.20 -16.56
N GLY A 93 9.28 -9.04 -16.12
CA GLY A 93 9.87 -7.72 -16.30
C GLY A 93 10.28 -7.43 -17.73
N GLN A 94 11.38 -6.68 -17.93
CA GLN A 94 11.86 -6.35 -19.25
C GLN A 94 12.32 -7.56 -20.08
N HIS A 95 12.75 -8.65 -19.44
CA HIS A 95 13.25 -9.84 -20.14
C HIS A 95 12.14 -10.51 -20.97
N THR A 96 11.02 -10.87 -20.32
CA THR A 96 9.88 -11.53 -21.02
C THR A 96 9.22 -10.59 -22.03
N ASN A 97 9.15 -9.30 -21.71
CA ASN A 97 8.52 -8.32 -22.58
C ASN A 97 9.46 -7.80 -23.70
N ARG A 98 10.74 -8.21 -23.73
CA ARG A 98 11.74 -7.84 -24.73
C ARG A 98 11.79 -6.33 -24.96
N THR A 99 12.07 -5.59 -23.89
CA THR A 99 12.12 -4.14 -23.88
C THR A 99 13.33 -3.64 -23.08
N ASN A 100 13.64 -2.36 -23.12
CA ASN A 100 14.70 -1.71 -22.36
C ASN A 100 14.16 -0.81 -21.24
N ILE A 101 12.95 -1.04 -20.74
CA ILE A 101 12.29 -0.15 -19.77
C ILE A 101 13.15 0.14 -18.52
N ASN A 102 14.04 -0.80 -18.15
CA ASN A 102 14.93 -0.60 -16.99
C ASN A 102 16.02 0.46 -17.24
N GLU A 103 16.28 0.86 -18.48
CA GLU A 103 17.13 2.03 -18.75
C GLU A 103 16.48 3.32 -18.22
N LEU A 104 15.15 3.41 -18.31
CA LEU A 104 14.39 4.52 -17.74
C LEU A 104 14.24 4.38 -16.21
N THR A 105 13.78 3.22 -15.72
CA THR A 105 13.42 3.07 -14.31
C THR A 105 14.63 3.13 -13.38
N ARG A 106 15.81 2.70 -13.82
CA ARG A 106 17.07 2.84 -13.06
C ARG A 106 17.45 4.29 -12.79
N LYS A 107 17.09 5.23 -13.67
CA LYS A 107 17.28 6.66 -13.44
C LYS A 107 16.47 7.12 -12.21
N PHE A 108 15.33 6.50 -11.95
CA PHE A 108 14.47 6.76 -10.79
C PHE A 108 14.82 5.90 -9.57
N GLY A 109 15.87 5.10 -9.62
CA GLY A 109 16.37 4.33 -8.49
C GLY A 109 15.72 2.95 -8.29
N PHE A 110 15.02 2.39 -9.27
CA PHE A 110 14.46 1.04 -9.23
C PHE A 110 14.50 0.35 -10.59
N GLU A 111 14.23 -0.96 -10.61
CA GLU A 111 14.14 -1.74 -11.85
C GLU A 111 13.12 -2.88 -11.71
N PHE A 112 12.56 -3.31 -12.84
CA PHE A 112 11.73 -4.52 -12.91
C PHE A 112 12.62 -5.75 -12.98
N ILE A 113 12.38 -6.69 -12.09
CA ILE A 113 13.12 -7.96 -12.05
C ILE A 113 12.48 -8.95 -13.02
N ALA A 114 13.30 -9.81 -13.62
CA ALA A 114 12.84 -10.85 -14.54
C ALA A 114 12.27 -12.06 -13.76
N ASP A 115 11.20 -11.85 -13.02
CA ASP A 115 10.58 -12.89 -12.19
C ASP A 115 9.04 -12.89 -12.25
N GLU A 116 8.43 -13.89 -11.61
CA GLU A 116 7.01 -13.95 -11.30
C GLU A 116 6.85 -14.25 -9.82
N ILE A 117 6.09 -13.42 -9.12
CA ILE A 117 5.89 -13.54 -7.68
C ILE A 117 4.69 -14.43 -7.38
N ASN A 118 4.89 -15.31 -6.42
CA ASN A 118 3.90 -16.23 -5.89
C ASN A 118 3.89 -16.16 -4.37
N ASP A 119 2.80 -16.58 -3.73
CA ASP A 119 2.73 -16.82 -2.30
C ASP A 119 2.15 -18.22 -2.06
N SER A 120 2.73 -19.01 -1.17
CA SER A 120 2.31 -20.38 -0.93
C SER A 120 1.19 -20.50 0.10
N VAL A 121 0.87 -19.42 0.81
CA VAL A 121 -0.13 -19.40 1.90
C VAL A 121 -1.21 -18.34 1.65
N ASN A 122 -0.80 -17.08 1.43
CA ASN A 122 -1.72 -15.96 1.29
C ASN A 122 -1.96 -15.64 -0.19
N TYR A 123 -2.89 -16.29 -0.82
CA TYR A 123 -3.20 -16.10 -2.24
C TYR A 123 -4.70 -16.30 -2.55
N ILE A 124 -5.14 -15.82 -3.68
CA ILE A 124 -6.51 -16.00 -4.18
C ILE A 124 -6.51 -17.02 -5.33
N ASN A 125 -7.04 -18.19 -5.09
CA ASN A 125 -7.20 -19.32 -6.02
C ASN A 125 -5.90 -19.86 -6.65
N LEU A 126 -4.93 -19.03 -6.96
CA LEU A 126 -3.65 -19.41 -7.57
C LEU A 126 -2.50 -18.70 -6.83
N GLN A 127 -1.42 -19.42 -6.53
CA GLN A 127 -0.25 -18.87 -5.82
C GLN A 127 0.32 -17.60 -6.46
N LYS A 128 0.19 -17.43 -7.77
CA LYS A 128 0.57 -16.22 -8.51
C LYS A 128 -0.37 -15.02 -8.30
N ARG A 129 -1.34 -15.11 -7.40
CA ARG A 129 -2.24 -14.06 -6.97
C ARG A 129 -2.08 -13.77 -5.48
N PRO A 130 -0.89 -13.33 -5.05
CA PRO A 130 -0.64 -13.03 -3.64
C PRO A 130 -1.61 -11.98 -3.12
N LEU A 131 -2.19 -12.25 -1.95
CA LEU A 131 -3.02 -11.33 -1.19
C LEU A 131 -2.13 -10.58 -0.20
N LEU A 132 -2.01 -9.28 -0.38
CA LEU A 132 -1.05 -8.43 0.31
C LEU A 132 -1.76 -7.56 1.33
N SER A 133 -1.25 -7.53 2.56
CA SER A 133 -1.79 -6.74 3.69
C SER A 133 -0.71 -5.98 4.46
N SER A 134 0.56 -6.04 4.01
CA SER A 134 1.68 -5.34 4.66
C SER A 134 2.03 -4.08 3.88
N PHE A 135 1.60 -2.94 4.40
CA PHE A 135 1.76 -1.63 3.77
C PHE A 135 2.65 -0.73 4.63
N LYS A 136 3.57 -0.01 3.99
CA LYS A 136 4.28 1.09 4.65
C LYS A 136 3.31 2.29 4.74
N PRO A 137 3.21 3.00 5.89
CA PRO A 137 2.40 4.21 5.98
C PRO A 137 2.82 5.24 4.93
N HIS A 138 1.90 5.60 4.05
CA HIS A 138 2.07 6.56 2.96
C HIS A 138 0.70 6.97 2.43
N TYR A 139 0.57 8.16 1.81
CA TYR A 139 -0.68 8.62 1.20
C TYR A 139 -1.31 7.57 0.25
N ILE A 140 -0.47 6.90 -0.56
CA ILE A 140 -0.92 5.86 -1.51
C ILE A 140 -1.50 4.63 -0.79
N THR A 141 -1.01 4.31 0.39
CA THR A 141 -1.45 3.13 1.16
C THR A 141 -2.48 3.45 2.23
N GLU A 142 -2.99 4.67 2.26
CA GLU A 142 -4.03 5.09 3.20
C GLU A 142 -5.34 4.34 2.96
N ASN A 143 -5.97 3.89 4.04
CA ASN A 143 -7.25 3.15 4.04
C ASN A 143 -7.21 1.78 3.34
N LEU A 144 -6.03 1.23 3.05
CA LEU A 144 -5.90 -0.12 2.50
C LEU A 144 -5.91 -1.17 3.61
N LYS A 145 -6.64 -2.25 3.38
CA LYS A 145 -6.60 -3.48 4.19
C LYS A 145 -5.93 -4.62 3.43
N LYS A 146 -6.32 -4.83 2.17
CA LYS A 146 -5.81 -5.92 1.33
C LYS A 146 -5.84 -5.52 -0.14
N ILE A 147 -4.78 -5.83 -0.88
CA ILE A 147 -4.74 -5.75 -2.34
C ILE A 147 -4.27 -7.08 -2.93
N VAL A 148 -4.56 -7.33 -4.18
CA VAL A 148 -4.09 -8.52 -4.90
C VAL A 148 -3.38 -8.13 -6.19
N LEU A 149 -2.19 -8.68 -6.40
CA LEU A 149 -1.37 -8.45 -7.59
C LEU A 149 -1.16 -9.77 -8.32
N SER A 150 -1.92 -10.03 -9.39
CA SER A 150 -1.84 -11.29 -10.15
C SER A 150 -0.69 -11.25 -11.17
N SER A 151 0.11 -12.32 -11.20
CA SER A 151 1.24 -12.49 -12.15
C SER A 151 2.16 -11.27 -12.17
N ALA A 152 2.55 -10.78 -11.01
CA ALA A 152 3.42 -9.63 -10.88
C ALA A 152 4.90 -10.02 -10.98
N CYS A 153 5.73 -9.15 -11.56
CA CYS A 153 7.16 -9.16 -11.30
C CYS A 153 7.49 -8.33 -10.06
N SER A 154 8.63 -8.60 -9.43
CA SER A 154 9.12 -7.78 -8.33
C SER A 154 9.88 -6.56 -8.82
N LEU A 155 10.17 -5.65 -7.88
CA LEU A 155 10.93 -4.45 -8.11
C LEU A 155 12.23 -4.48 -7.29
N GLY A 156 13.36 -4.29 -7.97
CA GLY A 156 14.65 -4.09 -7.33
C GLY A 156 14.88 -2.60 -7.07
N THR A 157 15.36 -2.23 -5.88
CA THR A 157 15.85 -0.87 -5.64
C THR A 157 17.34 -0.79 -5.92
N THR A 158 17.77 0.24 -6.67
CA THR A 158 19.19 0.44 -6.98
C THR A 158 19.89 1.12 -5.80
N LYS A 159 21.19 0.80 -5.62
CA LYS A 159 22.01 1.53 -4.64
C LYS A 159 22.35 2.89 -5.21
N LEU A 160 21.81 3.94 -4.59
CA LEU A 160 22.09 5.31 -4.94
C LEU A 160 23.44 5.74 -4.36
N THR A 161 24.21 6.52 -5.12
CA THR A 161 25.37 7.24 -4.61
C THR A 161 24.93 8.36 -3.67
N ALA A 162 25.84 8.87 -2.84
CA ALA A 162 25.54 9.98 -1.93
C ALA A 162 25.06 11.27 -2.64
N ASN A 163 25.45 11.47 -3.90
CA ASN A 163 24.97 12.61 -4.69
C ASN A 163 23.56 12.37 -5.25
N GLU A 164 23.27 11.17 -5.75
CA GLU A 164 21.94 10.79 -6.23
C GLU A 164 20.92 10.81 -5.10
N ALA A 165 21.27 10.30 -3.92
CA ALA A 165 20.40 10.28 -2.74
C ALA A 165 19.95 11.66 -2.24
N LYS A 166 20.57 12.74 -2.72
CA LYS A 166 20.10 14.12 -2.42
C LYS A 166 18.83 14.49 -3.20
N ASN A 167 18.64 13.89 -4.37
CA ASN A 167 17.58 14.26 -5.31
C ASN A 167 16.66 13.09 -5.66
N ILE A 168 16.98 11.88 -5.18
CA ILE A 168 16.21 10.67 -5.44
C ILE A 168 15.88 10.00 -4.12
N LYS A 169 14.60 9.87 -3.81
CA LYS A 169 14.11 9.16 -2.63
C LYS A 169 13.20 8.02 -3.05
N VAL A 170 13.70 6.78 -2.93
CA VAL A 170 12.94 5.57 -3.26
C VAL A 170 12.34 4.97 -2.00
N GLU A 171 11.04 4.71 -2.03
CA GLU A 171 10.34 4.05 -0.95
C GLU A 171 9.60 2.79 -1.43
N VAL A 172 9.74 1.71 -0.68
CA VAL A 172 8.97 0.49 -0.92
C VAL A 172 7.70 0.55 -0.09
N LEU A 173 6.56 0.67 -0.74
CA LEU A 173 5.25 0.83 -0.10
C LEU A 173 4.57 -0.50 0.21
N VAL A 174 4.70 -1.48 -0.68
CA VAL A 174 4.09 -2.80 -0.51
C VAL A 174 5.14 -3.88 -0.71
N ARG A 175 5.13 -4.83 0.20
CA ARG A 175 6.01 -6.00 0.16
C ARG A 175 5.19 -7.28 0.14
N GLY A 176 5.75 -8.31 -0.47
CA GLY A 176 5.25 -9.67 -0.38
C GLY A 176 5.23 -10.20 1.05
N GLY A 177 4.44 -11.23 1.29
CA GLY A 177 4.35 -11.94 2.57
C GLY A 177 5.63 -12.69 2.93
N LEU A 178 5.61 -13.37 4.08
CA LEU A 178 6.73 -14.21 4.53
C LEU A 178 6.87 -15.49 3.69
N ASN A 179 5.77 -15.96 3.11
CA ASN A 179 5.71 -17.18 2.32
C ASN A 179 5.77 -16.90 0.80
N CYS A 180 6.20 -15.69 0.43
CA CYS A 180 6.44 -15.36 -0.96
C CYS A 180 7.66 -16.11 -1.50
N TRP A 181 7.47 -16.61 -2.70
CA TRP A 181 8.52 -17.19 -3.52
C TRP A 181 8.40 -16.66 -4.95
N ARG A 182 9.46 -16.73 -5.70
CA ARG A 182 9.49 -16.27 -7.07
C ARG A 182 10.04 -17.31 -8.03
N ARG A 183 9.57 -17.24 -9.24
CA ARG A 183 10.17 -17.90 -10.38
C ARG A 183 11.04 -16.84 -11.09
N LEU A 184 12.35 -16.92 -10.90
CA LEU A 184 13.34 -15.93 -11.35
C LEU A 184 14.06 -16.45 -12.58
N PHE A 185 14.26 -15.61 -13.60
CA PHE A 185 15.18 -15.88 -14.70
C PHE A 185 16.61 -15.49 -14.30
N ASN A 186 17.51 -16.47 -14.18
CA ASN A 186 18.89 -16.28 -13.74
C ASN A 186 19.87 -15.91 -14.86
N GLY A 187 19.37 -15.60 -16.06
CA GLY A 187 20.15 -15.35 -17.26
C GLY A 187 20.24 -16.55 -18.21
N LYS A 188 19.88 -17.75 -17.74
CA LYS A 188 19.87 -18.99 -18.51
C LYS A 188 18.57 -19.75 -18.37
N ASP A 189 18.18 -20.05 -17.15
CA ASP A 189 17.01 -20.86 -16.80
C ASP A 189 16.10 -20.12 -15.82
N TRP A 190 14.84 -20.55 -15.76
CA TRP A 190 13.91 -20.14 -14.73
C TRP A 190 14.08 -20.99 -13.49
N VAL A 191 14.45 -20.36 -12.36
CA VAL A 191 14.65 -21.03 -11.08
C VAL A 191 13.63 -20.54 -10.05
N GLU A 192 13.28 -21.40 -9.12
CA GLU A 192 12.39 -21.06 -8.02
C GLU A 192 13.22 -20.77 -6.77
N GLU A 193 12.90 -19.69 -6.09
CA GLU A 193 13.55 -19.32 -4.84
C GLU A 193 12.60 -18.60 -3.89
N ASP A 194 12.81 -18.78 -2.60
CA ASP A 194 12.08 -18.05 -1.57
C ASP A 194 12.50 -16.57 -1.58
N CYS A 195 11.49 -15.68 -1.48
CA CYS A 195 11.73 -14.24 -1.51
C CYS A 195 10.80 -13.50 -0.51
N PRO A 196 10.93 -13.77 0.80
CA PRO A 196 10.10 -13.13 1.80
C PRO A 196 10.28 -11.61 1.77
N LYS A 197 9.18 -10.88 1.90
CA LYS A 197 9.14 -9.40 1.93
C LYS A 197 9.71 -8.73 0.68
N ILE A 198 9.62 -9.39 -0.48
CA ILE A 198 10.05 -8.84 -1.77
C ILE A 198 9.30 -7.54 -2.10
N PRO A 199 9.96 -6.49 -2.64
CA PRO A 199 9.28 -5.25 -3.06
C PRO A 199 8.32 -5.48 -4.23
N LEU A 200 7.09 -4.96 -4.14
CA LEU A 200 6.04 -5.13 -5.16
C LEU A 200 5.44 -3.80 -5.62
N VAL A 201 5.44 -2.77 -4.78
CA VAL A 201 5.07 -1.40 -5.15
C VAL A 201 6.12 -0.45 -4.60
N VAL A 202 6.64 0.42 -5.46
CA VAL A 202 7.62 1.43 -5.09
C VAL A 202 7.18 2.81 -5.55
N THR A 203 7.62 3.82 -4.80
CA THR A 203 7.58 5.22 -5.21
C THR A 203 8.98 5.77 -5.31
N SER A 204 9.18 6.73 -6.18
CA SER A 204 10.39 7.53 -6.26
C SER A 204 10.02 9.01 -6.36
N GLU A 205 10.51 9.80 -5.43
CA GLU A 205 10.57 11.25 -5.57
C GLU A 205 11.90 11.56 -6.29
N TYR A 206 11.80 12.14 -7.48
CA TYR A 206 12.94 12.43 -8.34
C TYR A 206 12.99 13.92 -8.65
N TYR A 207 13.91 14.64 -8.01
CA TYR A 207 13.99 16.11 -8.03
C TYR A 207 12.63 16.75 -7.66
N HIS A 208 11.89 17.26 -8.64
CA HIS A 208 10.60 17.92 -8.44
C HIS A 208 9.40 17.04 -8.83
N GLY A 209 9.63 15.87 -9.40
CA GLY A 209 8.59 14.98 -9.88
C GLY A 209 8.48 13.68 -9.11
N GLN A 210 7.53 12.88 -9.50
CA GLN A 210 7.12 11.68 -8.77
C GLN A 210 6.94 10.51 -9.72
N VAL A 211 7.36 9.32 -9.27
CA VAL A 211 7.16 8.07 -10.01
C VAL A 211 6.57 7.01 -9.08
N VAL A 212 5.56 6.31 -9.58
CA VAL A 212 5.02 5.09 -8.93
C VAL A 212 5.21 3.93 -9.86
N SER A 213 5.56 2.78 -9.30
CA SER A 213 5.67 1.55 -10.10
C SER A 213 5.23 0.31 -9.34
N PHE A 214 4.65 -0.62 -10.08
CA PHE A 214 4.35 -1.98 -9.62
C PHE A 214 4.35 -2.98 -10.80
N GLY A 215 4.50 -4.25 -10.49
CA GLY A 215 4.90 -5.29 -11.46
C GLY A 215 3.77 -5.98 -12.23
N THR A 216 2.54 -5.42 -12.31
CA THR A 216 1.45 -6.11 -13.00
C THR A 216 0.39 -5.18 -13.57
N LEU A 217 -0.14 -5.55 -14.75
CA LEU A 217 -1.32 -4.93 -15.37
C LEU A 217 -2.64 -5.48 -14.84
N SER A 218 -2.61 -6.62 -14.14
CA SER A 218 -3.84 -7.30 -13.72
C SER A 218 -4.72 -6.45 -12.79
N ILE A 219 -4.12 -5.56 -12.01
CA ILE A 219 -4.83 -4.66 -11.09
C ILE A 219 -5.82 -3.71 -11.80
N PHE A 220 -5.66 -3.47 -13.09
CA PHE A 220 -6.58 -2.66 -13.90
C PHE A 220 -7.66 -3.49 -14.60
N SER A 221 -7.56 -4.83 -14.56
CA SER A 221 -8.42 -5.72 -15.33
C SER A 221 -9.85 -5.73 -14.80
N SER A 222 -10.82 -5.65 -15.71
CA SER A 222 -12.25 -5.89 -15.44
C SER A 222 -12.64 -7.37 -15.55
N LEU A 223 -11.75 -8.22 -16.10
CA LEU A 223 -12.05 -9.64 -16.35
C LEU A 223 -11.98 -10.50 -15.10
N GLY A 224 -11.28 -10.04 -14.08
CA GLY A 224 -11.03 -10.81 -12.86
C GLY A 224 -11.62 -10.15 -11.62
N ARG A 225 -12.84 -10.54 -11.21
CA ARG A 225 -13.47 -10.02 -9.98
C ARG A 225 -12.64 -10.28 -8.71
N GLU A 226 -11.78 -11.30 -8.72
CA GLU A 226 -10.98 -11.72 -7.58
C GLU A 226 -9.57 -11.11 -7.55
N TYR A 227 -9.09 -10.53 -8.67
CA TYR A 227 -7.73 -10.00 -8.78
C TYR A 227 -7.60 -8.73 -9.63
N GLY A 228 -8.70 -8.27 -10.22
CA GLY A 228 -8.74 -7.09 -11.09
C GLY A 228 -8.98 -5.79 -10.33
N PHE A 229 -9.47 -4.79 -11.05
CA PHE A 229 -9.67 -3.43 -10.54
C PHE A 229 -10.60 -3.37 -9.33
N SER A 230 -11.72 -4.10 -9.39
CA SER A 230 -12.73 -4.12 -8.31
C SER A 230 -12.47 -5.18 -7.23
N ALA A 231 -11.25 -5.78 -7.18
CA ALA A 231 -10.90 -6.79 -6.20
C ALA A 231 -10.31 -6.15 -4.94
N PHE A 232 -10.88 -6.46 -3.76
CA PHE A 232 -10.42 -5.91 -2.48
C PHE A 232 -10.28 -4.38 -2.53
N ASP A 233 -9.11 -3.84 -2.16
CA ASP A 233 -8.82 -2.41 -2.17
C ASP A 233 -7.98 -1.99 -3.40
N ASN A 234 -8.04 -2.75 -4.49
CA ASN A 234 -7.27 -2.45 -5.71
C ASN A 234 -7.70 -1.12 -6.36
N ASP A 235 -8.97 -0.80 -6.37
CA ASP A 235 -9.51 0.48 -6.83
C ASP A 235 -9.06 1.63 -5.94
N ILE A 236 -9.00 1.41 -4.61
CA ILE A 236 -8.55 2.42 -3.64
C ILE A 236 -7.08 2.76 -3.85
N ILE A 237 -6.19 1.76 -3.98
CA ILE A 237 -4.77 2.04 -4.21
C ILE A 237 -4.56 2.76 -5.53
N ILE A 238 -5.27 2.39 -6.61
CA ILE A 238 -5.17 3.07 -7.91
C ILE A 238 -5.66 4.52 -7.79
N ALA A 239 -6.79 4.75 -7.10
CA ALA A 239 -7.29 6.11 -6.85
C ALA A 239 -6.27 6.96 -6.06
N ASN A 240 -5.67 6.39 -5.02
CA ASN A 240 -4.67 7.06 -4.21
C ASN A 240 -3.39 7.35 -5.01
N ILE A 241 -2.93 6.42 -5.86
CA ILE A 241 -1.79 6.62 -6.77
C ILE A 241 -2.05 7.80 -7.70
N LEU A 242 -3.19 7.82 -8.40
CA LEU A 242 -3.49 8.89 -9.34
C LEU A 242 -3.63 10.24 -8.63
N ARG A 243 -4.25 10.29 -7.46
CA ARG A 243 -4.31 11.51 -6.66
C ARG A 243 -2.91 11.98 -6.27
N TRP A 244 -2.05 11.09 -5.79
CA TRP A 244 -0.69 11.44 -5.39
C TRP A 244 0.14 11.96 -6.57
N LEU A 245 0.07 11.31 -7.73
CA LEU A 245 0.79 11.71 -8.94
C LEU A 245 0.27 13.02 -9.57
N THR A 246 -0.96 13.39 -9.28
CA THR A 246 -1.58 14.62 -9.81
C THR A 246 -1.67 15.75 -8.78
N LEU A 247 -1.18 15.52 -7.56
CA LEU A 247 -0.99 16.60 -6.61
C LEU A 247 0.07 17.54 -7.15
N ASP A 248 -0.33 18.78 -7.37
CA ASP A 248 0.61 19.83 -7.74
C ASP A 248 1.46 20.18 -6.50
N VAL A 249 2.64 19.57 -6.43
CA VAL A 249 3.62 19.83 -5.35
C VAL A 249 4.12 21.28 -5.42
N SER A 250 3.97 21.92 -6.58
CA SER A 250 4.27 23.35 -6.79
C SER A 250 3.08 24.26 -6.47
N ALA A 251 1.86 23.72 -6.35
CA ALA A 251 0.71 24.48 -5.91
C ALA A 251 0.91 24.93 -4.46
N GLU A 252 0.47 26.14 -4.13
CA GLU A 252 0.56 26.74 -2.79
C GLU A 252 -0.15 25.94 -1.68
N GLY A 253 -0.63 24.71 -1.96
CA GLY A 253 -1.36 23.87 -1.00
C GLY A 253 -1.08 22.38 -1.15
N MET A 254 -0.86 21.70 -0.03
CA MET A 254 -0.80 20.24 0.09
C MET A 254 -2.16 19.71 0.59
N VAL A 255 -2.67 18.65 -0.03
CA VAL A 255 -3.86 17.95 0.51
C VAL A 255 -3.38 16.99 1.60
N ILE A 256 -3.92 17.17 2.81
CA ILE A 256 -3.64 16.29 3.95
C ILE A 256 -4.96 15.78 4.52
N THR A 257 -4.95 14.56 5.05
CA THR A 257 -6.03 14.03 5.86
C THR A 257 -5.69 14.27 7.34
N ILE A 258 -6.60 14.92 8.05
CA ILE A 258 -6.44 15.19 9.48
C ILE A 258 -7.67 14.70 10.23
N GLU A 259 -7.44 14.19 11.43
CA GLU A 259 -8.51 13.91 12.38
C GLU A 259 -8.77 15.18 13.20
N ILE A 260 -10.02 15.64 13.21
CA ILE A 260 -10.43 16.85 13.91
C ILE A 260 -11.44 16.47 15.00
N GLN A 261 -11.24 16.98 16.20
CA GLN A 261 -12.20 16.81 17.29
C GLN A 261 -13.58 17.35 16.88
N ARG A 262 -14.62 16.64 17.28
CA ARG A 262 -16.00 16.90 16.82
C ARG A 262 -16.48 18.33 17.13
N ASP A 263 -16.14 18.85 18.28
CA ASP A 263 -16.48 20.22 18.71
C ASP A 263 -15.79 21.29 17.85
N LEU A 264 -14.51 21.10 17.53
CA LEU A 264 -13.75 21.97 16.61
C LEU A 264 -14.30 21.91 15.19
N PHE A 265 -14.70 20.71 14.74
CA PHE A 265 -15.34 20.54 13.44
C PHE A 265 -16.69 21.33 13.38
N HIS A 266 -17.56 21.17 14.37
CA HIS A 266 -18.84 21.89 14.43
C HIS A 266 -18.66 23.40 14.53
N TRP A 267 -17.65 23.86 15.27
CA TRP A 267 -17.32 25.28 15.33
C TRP A 267 -16.89 25.82 13.95
N ALA A 268 -15.97 25.14 13.25
CA ALA A 268 -15.49 25.53 11.94
C ALA A 268 -16.62 25.49 10.88
N ASP A 269 -17.47 24.44 10.89
CA ASP A 269 -18.66 24.35 10.05
C ASP A 269 -19.64 25.53 10.28
N SER A 270 -19.75 25.99 11.52
CA SER A 270 -20.55 27.17 11.85
C SER A 270 -20.03 28.47 11.22
N LEU A 271 -18.69 28.56 11.02
CA LEU A 271 -18.07 29.71 10.32
C LEU A 271 -18.37 29.69 8.83
N LEU A 272 -18.38 28.50 8.20
CA LEU A 272 -18.76 28.34 6.80
C LEU A 272 -20.24 28.71 6.58
N LYS A 273 -21.14 28.24 7.45
CA LYS A 273 -22.59 28.59 7.41
C LYS A 273 -22.82 30.09 7.52
N LYS A 274 -21.97 30.80 8.23
CA LYS A 274 -22.03 32.29 8.32
C LYS A 274 -21.45 33.00 7.09
N LYS A 275 -21.04 32.23 6.04
CA LYS A 275 -20.45 32.75 4.79
C LYS A 275 -19.22 33.62 4.99
N LYS A 276 -18.47 33.43 6.06
CA LYS A 276 -17.22 34.14 6.33
C LYS A 276 -16.03 33.51 5.61
N TRP A 277 -16.16 32.27 5.17
CA TRP A 277 -15.13 31.44 4.55
C TRP A 277 -15.74 30.62 3.41
N GLU A 278 -15.00 30.38 2.35
CA GLU A 278 -15.48 29.67 1.17
C GLU A 278 -15.53 28.14 1.38
N ASN A 279 -14.52 27.61 2.08
CA ASN A 279 -14.40 26.18 2.34
C ASN A 279 -13.66 25.92 3.66
N PHE A 280 -13.65 24.65 4.08
CA PHE A 280 -13.04 24.22 5.33
C PHE A 280 -11.50 24.38 5.33
N SER A 281 -10.86 24.18 4.17
CA SER A 281 -9.42 24.35 4.00
C SER A 281 -8.96 25.77 4.28
N ASP A 282 -9.76 26.78 3.92
CA ASP A 282 -9.45 28.17 4.20
C ASP A 282 -9.44 28.46 5.70
N VAL A 283 -10.40 27.89 6.44
CA VAL A 283 -10.44 28.00 7.91
C VAL A 283 -9.17 27.38 8.53
N LEU A 284 -8.78 26.21 8.07
CA LEU A 284 -7.58 25.52 8.57
C LEU A 284 -6.30 26.26 8.21
N ASN A 285 -6.16 26.70 6.96
CA ASN A 285 -4.98 27.42 6.50
C ASN A 285 -4.76 28.73 7.27
N VAL A 286 -5.81 29.47 7.54
CA VAL A 286 -5.74 30.69 8.35
C VAL A 286 -5.38 30.35 9.80
N GLY A 287 -5.97 29.29 10.36
CA GLY A 287 -5.64 28.82 11.71
C GLY A 287 -4.15 28.40 11.82
N LEU A 288 -3.66 27.62 10.87
CA LEU A 288 -2.25 27.20 10.81
C LEU A 288 -1.30 28.39 10.58
N LYS A 289 -1.68 29.34 9.73
CA LYS A 289 -0.90 30.56 9.53
C LYS A 289 -0.82 31.37 10.81
N TYR A 290 -1.95 31.58 11.49
CA TYR A 290 -1.98 32.27 12.78
C TYR A 290 -1.12 31.56 13.82
N PHE A 291 -1.19 30.23 13.90
CA PHE A 291 -0.35 29.43 14.80
C PHE A 291 1.14 29.59 14.47
N LYS A 292 1.51 29.52 13.18
CA LYS A 292 2.89 29.72 12.73
C LYS A 292 3.42 31.11 13.12
N ASP A 293 2.63 32.16 12.83
CA ASP A 293 3.03 33.55 13.05
C ASP A 293 3.13 33.91 14.55
N ASN A 294 2.43 33.16 15.43
CA ASN A 294 2.39 33.35 16.86
C ASN A 294 3.01 32.21 17.67
N TYR A 295 3.76 31.31 17.03
CA TYR A 295 4.24 30.06 17.61
C TYR A 295 4.96 30.24 18.94
N GLU A 296 5.93 31.15 19.02
CA GLU A 296 6.71 31.42 20.23
C GLU A 296 5.85 31.94 21.39
N ALA A 297 4.90 32.82 21.09
CA ALA A 297 3.99 33.37 22.09
C ALA A 297 3.03 32.29 22.62
N ILE A 298 2.49 31.45 21.74
CA ILE A 298 1.58 30.34 22.09
C ILE A 298 2.33 29.29 22.93
N MET A 299 3.54 28.91 22.54
CA MET A 299 4.35 27.95 23.29
C MET A 299 4.69 28.46 24.67
N LYS A 300 5.08 29.72 24.82
CA LYS A 300 5.35 30.36 26.10
C LYS A 300 4.10 30.39 27.02
N GLU A 301 2.93 30.63 26.41
CA GLU A 301 1.66 30.59 27.17
C GLU A 301 1.30 29.17 27.61
N LEU A 302 1.52 28.16 26.77
CA LEU A 302 1.30 26.73 27.10
C LEU A 302 2.24 26.28 28.23
N GLU A 303 3.51 26.64 28.16
CA GLU A 303 4.50 26.35 29.19
C GLU A 303 4.11 26.99 30.53
N SER A 304 3.69 28.27 30.52
CA SER A 304 3.25 28.95 31.72
C SER A 304 2.02 28.28 32.38
N LYS A 305 1.05 27.84 31.55
CA LYS A 305 -0.14 27.12 32.02
C LYS A 305 0.18 25.70 32.54
N GLN A 306 1.21 25.02 32.01
CA GLN A 306 1.72 23.78 32.57
C GLN A 306 2.36 23.99 33.95
N VAL A 307 3.17 25.03 34.09
CA VAL A 307 3.79 25.38 35.41
C VAL A 307 2.72 25.70 36.47
N GLU A 308 1.65 26.40 36.10
CA GLU A 308 0.54 26.66 37.04
C GLU A 308 -0.20 25.38 37.47
N ARG A 309 -0.32 24.37 36.63
CA ARG A 309 -0.92 23.06 36.98
C ARG A 309 -0.07 22.24 37.94
N TYR A 310 1.23 22.45 37.99
CA TYR A 310 2.17 21.75 38.89
C TYR A 310 2.52 22.51 40.16
N GLN A 311 2.03 23.74 40.36
CA GLN A 311 2.16 24.44 41.63
C GLN A 311 1.14 23.84 42.62
N ILE A 312 1.52 22.74 43.27
CA ILE A 312 0.85 22.18 44.46
C ILE A 312 0.96 23.21 45.55
N LYS A 313 -0.19 23.57 46.14
CA LYS A 313 -0.27 24.47 47.33
C LYS A 313 0.73 24.04 48.39
N PRO A 314 1.47 24.98 49.01
CA PRO A 314 2.41 24.67 50.07
C PRO A 314 1.65 24.24 51.32
N GLY A 315 1.70 22.96 51.69
CA GLY A 315 1.04 22.45 52.87
C GLY A 315 1.03 20.95 53.11
N ALA A 316 1.98 20.18 52.57
CA ALA A 316 2.14 18.77 52.95
C ALA A 316 3.61 18.42 53.17
N LYS A 317 3.85 17.77 54.33
CA LYS A 317 5.14 17.48 54.96
C LYS A 317 6.16 16.78 54.04
N LYS A 318 7.46 17.17 54.28
CA LYS A 318 8.65 16.48 53.81
C LYS A 318 8.53 14.95 53.94
N VAL A 319 8.78 14.25 52.85
CA VAL A 319 9.22 12.85 52.83
C VAL A 319 10.49 12.79 52.00
N GLU A 320 11.43 12.03 52.52
CA GLU A 320 12.85 11.96 52.15
C GLU A 320 13.14 11.53 50.72
N THR A 321 14.24 12.08 50.22
CA THR A 321 14.96 11.68 49.01
C THR A 321 15.21 10.19 48.89
N LEU A 322 14.70 9.57 47.85
CA LEU A 322 15.25 8.35 47.27
C LEU A 322 15.45 8.55 45.77
N LYS A 323 16.64 8.15 45.36
CA LYS A 323 17.15 8.15 43.98
C LYS A 323 16.20 7.44 43.03
N GLU A 324 15.84 8.08 41.94
CA GLU A 324 15.18 7.40 40.80
C GLU A 324 15.89 7.77 39.52
N GLU A 325 16.63 6.79 39.03
CA GLU A 325 16.83 6.56 37.62
C GLU A 325 15.77 5.55 37.17
N GLU A 326 15.23 5.73 35.96
CA GLU A 326 14.37 4.83 35.19
C GLU A 326 12.98 4.51 35.74
N LYS A 327 11.97 5.23 35.22
CA LYS A 327 10.67 4.66 34.78
C LYS A 327 9.71 5.75 34.27
N VAL A 328 9.77 6.04 33.00
CA VAL A 328 8.70 6.73 32.29
C VAL A 328 8.17 5.77 31.22
N ILE A 329 7.40 4.79 31.62
CA ILE A 329 6.38 4.10 30.80
C ILE A 329 5.49 3.37 31.81
N ASP A 330 4.37 3.98 32.20
CA ASP A 330 3.15 3.29 32.67
C ASP A 330 2.13 4.30 33.22
N LEU A 331 1.47 5.02 32.32
CA LEU A 331 0.24 5.74 32.62
C LEU A 331 -0.76 5.61 31.47
N ILE A 332 -1.04 4.37 31.09
CA ILE A 332 -2.29 4.00 30.44
C ILE A 332 -2.93 2.97 31.37
N PRO A 333 -4.12 3.23 31.97
CA PRO A 333 -4.81 2.22 32.74
C PRO A 333 -5.19 1.08 31.79
N LYS A 334 -4.50 -0.06 31.91
CA LYS A 334 -4.93 -1.32 31.34
C LYS A 334 -6.22 -1.73 32.07
N ARG A 335 -7.39 -1.36 31.55
CA ARG A 335 -8.60 -2.08 31.88
C ARG A 335 -8.48 -3.46 31.24
N LYS A 336 -8.30 -4.48 32.05
CA LYS A 336 -8.58 -5.84 31.67
C LYS A 336 -10.08 -5.93 31.38
N VAL A 337 -10.43 -6.15 30.12
CA VAL A 337 -11.78 -6.56 29.74
C VAL A 337 -11.79 -8.07 29.94
N GLU A 338 -12.36 -8.53 31.03
CA GLU A 338 -12.36 -9.97 31.41
C GLU A 338 -13.65 -10.68 30.97
N ASP A 339 -14.67 -9.97 30.42
CA ASP A 339 -15.89 -10.63 29.97
C ASP A 339 -16.56 -9.91 28.81
N LEU A 340 -17.14 -10.70 27.87
CA LEU A 340 -17.86 -10.21 26.69
C LEU A 340 -19.14 -9.45 27.09
N ASP A 341 -19.73 -9.83 28.22
CA ASP A 341 -20.94 -9.21 28.76
C ASP A 341 -20.72 -7.76 29.23
N ASP A 342 -19.50 -7.41 29.67
CA ASP A 342 -19.13 -6.02 30.01
C ASP A 342 -19.05 -5.12 28.76
N ILE A 343 -18.69 -5.67 27.60
CA ILE A 343 -18.65 -4.94 26.33
C ILE A 343 -20.07 -4.71 25.82
N ILE A 344 -20.95 -5.71 25.92
CA ILE A 344 -22.33 -5.64 25.49
C ILE A 344 -23.08 -4.62 26.34
N SER A 345 -22.93 -4.64 27.66
CA SER A 345 -23.53 -3.66 28.57
C SER A 345 -23.09 -2.22 28.28
N ALA A 346 -21.80 -2.02 27.91
CA ALA A 346 -21.29 -0.69 27.54
C ALA A 346 -21.84 -0.20 26.19
N ILE A 347 -22.19 -1.10 25.27
CA ILE A 347 -22.78 -0.76 23.98
C ILE A 347 -24.27 -0.44 24.14
N GLU A 348 -24.99 -1.16 25.01
CA GLU A 348 -26.42 -0.89 25.34
C GLU A 348 -26.58 0.48 26.01
N ASP A 349 -25.67 0.87 26.90
CA ASP A 349 -25.68 2.19 27.54
C ASP A 349 -25.44 3.36 26.55
N ILE A 350 -24.72 3.08 25.45
CA ILE A 350 -24.39 4.11 24.44
C ILE A 350 -25.47 4.19 23.35
N SER A 351 -26.09 3.06 22.96
CA SER A 351 -27.01 2.97 21.83
C SER A 351 -28.49 3.07 22.20
N GLY A 352 -28.85 2.75 23.43
CA GLY A 352 -30.25 2.71 23.89
C GLY A 352 -31.09 1.58 23.28
N GLU A 353 -30.49 0.66 22.57
CA GLU A 353 -31.15 -0.52 21.97
C GLU A 353 -30.66 -1.81 22.64
N LYS A 354 -31.63 -2.64 23.07
CA LYS A 354 -31.35 -3.98 23.60
C LYS A 354 -31.16 -4.96 22.46
N TYR A 355 -30.02 -5.62 22.43
CA TYR A 355 -29.76 -6.76 21.53
C TYR A 355 -30.12 -8.08 22.21
N GLU A 356 -31.23 -8.70 21.82
CA GLU A 356 -31.51 -10.10 22.17
C GLU A 356 -30.81 -11.01 21.15
N ARG A 357 -29.88 -11.82 21.66
CA ARG A 357 -29.19 -12.85 20.89
C ARG A 357 -29.89 -14.19 21.11
N THR A 358 -30.63 -14.65 20.14
CA THR A 358 -31.05 -16.07 20.06
C THR A 358 -30.06 -16.80 19.16
N LEU A 359 -29.09 -17.49 19.77
CA LEU A 359 -28.32 -18.55 19.08
C LEU A 359 -29.22 -19.81 19.06
N THR A 360 -29.47 -20.37 17.91
CA THR A 360 -30.09 -21.67 17.77
C THR A 360 -28.98 -22.72 17.64
N ASP A 361 -29.23 -23.95 18.14
CA ASP A 361 -28.25 -25.05 18.13
C ASP A 361 -27.77 -25.45 16.71
N ASP A 362 -28.46 -25.01 15.66
CA ASP A 362 -28.09 -25.22 14.26
C ASP A 362 -26.87 -24.35 13.83
N ASP A 363 -26.60 -23.23 14.48
CA ASP A 363 -25.46 -22.33 14.13
C ASP A 363 -24.11 -22.91 14.60
N GLU A 364 -24.09 -23.77 15.63
CA GLU A 364 -22.86 -24.42 16.09
C GLU A 364 -22.42 -25.59 15.19
N GLU A 365 -23.34 -26.28 14.53
CA GLU A 365 -23.01 -27.36 13.59
C GLU A 365 -22.44 -26.82 12.26
N ASP A 366 -22.92 -25.70 11.76
CA ASP A 366 -22.41 -25.07 10.53
C ASP A 366 -20.99 -24.50 10.72
N VAL A 367 -20.65 -23.92 11.86
CA VAL A 367 -19.29 -23.44 12.17
C VAL A 367 -18.31 -24.61 12.29
N LEU A 368 -18.73 -25.72 12.89
CA LEU A 368 -17.91 -26.93 13.01
C LEU A 368 -17.76 -27.69 11.66
N GLN A 369 -18.69 -27.50 10.73
CA GLN A 369 -18.63 -28.09 9.40
C GLN A 369 -17.71 -27.26 8.48
N GLU A 370 -17.76 -25.93 8.55
CA GLU A 370 -16.79 -25.03 7.85
C GLU A 370 -15.36 -25.25 8.34
N GLU A 371 -15.12 -25.48 9.64
CA GLU A 371 -13.78 -25.80 10.16
C GLU A 371 -13.29 -27.18 9.70
N ARG A 372 -14.18 -28.14 9.44
CA ARG A 372 -13.80 -29.47 8.91
C ARG A 372 -13.49 -29.45 7.41
N GLU A 373 -14.12 -28.60 6.63
CA GLU A 373 -13.79 -28.43 5.20
C GLU A 373 -12.47 -27.67 4.95
N LEU A 374 -11.91 -26.99 5.96
CA LEU A 374 -10.60 -26.34 5.91
C LEU A 374 -9.41 -27.30 6.12
N ILE A 375 -9.65 -28.53 6.58
CA ILE A 375 -8.64 -29.59 6.66
C ILE A 375 -8.70 -30.34 5.32
N GLY A 376 -8.02 -29.85 4.31
CA GLY A 376 -7.84 -30.55 3.05
C GLY A 376 -7.27 -31.95 3.31
N ASP A 377 -7.92 -33.02 2.81
CA ASP A 377 -7.48 -34.38 2.97
C ASP A 377 -6.01 -34.52 2.58
N LEU A 378 -5.18 -34.99 3.52
CA LEU A 378 -3.80 -35.37 3.26
C LEU A 378 -3.81 -36.49 2.20
N PRO A 379 -3.05 -36.37 1.11
CA PRO A 379 -2.86 -37.47 0.19
C PRO A 379 -2.26 -38.67 0.95
N GLU A 380 -2.69 -39.87 0.65
CA GLU A 380 -2.21 -41.10 1.30
C GLU A 380 -0.67 -41.25 1.23
N ASP A 381 -0.04 -40.67 0.21
CA ASP A 381 1.43 -40.69 0.07
C ASP A 381 2.01 -39.27 0.13
N LEU A 382 2.50 -38.86 1.30
CA LEU A 382 3.17 -37.59 1.53
C LEU A 382 4.48 -37.43 0.74
N ASN A 383 5.04 -38.52 0.20
CA ASN A 383 6.25 -38.45 -0.60
C ASN A 383 6.02 -37.85 -1.99
N THR A 384 4.78 -37.77 -2.45
CA THR A 384 4.39 -37.17 -3.72
C THR A 384 4.45 -35.64 -3.65
N LEU A 385 4.32 -35.05 -2.45
CA LEU A 385 4.31 -33.62 -2.24
C LEU A 385 5.73 -33.03 -2.25
N THR A 386 5.87 -31.81 -2.74
CA THR A 386 7.13 -31.06 -2.66
C THR A 386 7.38 -30.57 -1.23
N VAL A 387 8.64 -30.21 -0.90
CA VAL A 387 8.98 -29.63 0.41
C VAL A 387 8.17 -28.38 0.71
N ARG A 388 7.82 -27.62 -0.33
CA ARG A 388 7.01 -26.39 -0.22
C ARG A 388 5.57 -26.71 0.16
N GLU A 389 4.95 -27.68 -0.48
CA GLU A 389 3.58 -28.09 -0.17
C GLU A 389 3.47 -28.66 1.24
N LEU A 390 4.47 -29.45 1.67
CA LEU A 390 4.55 -29.96 3.03
C LEU A 390 4.71 -28.83 4.07
N LYS A 391 5.54 -27.84 3.81
CA LYS A 391 5.69 -26.64 4.67
C LYS A 391 4.41 -25.81 4.72
N SER A 392 3.73 -25.63 3.58
CA SER A 392 2.44 -24.93 3.51
C SER A 392 1.38 -25.63 4.34
N TYR A 393 1.32 -26.97 4.25
CA TYR A 393 0.43 -27.78 5.07
C TYR A 393 0.71 -27.60 6.57
N CYS A 394 1.99 -27.65 6.97
CA CYS A 394 2.38 -27.42 8.37
C CYS A 394 1.96 -26.04 8.88
N THR A 395 2.13 -25.00 8.07
CA THR A 395 1.74 -23.63 8.43
C THR A 395 0.23 -23.49 8.56
N LYS A 396 -0.56 -24.12 7.66
CA LYS A 396 -2.04 -24.08 7.71
C LYS A 396 -2.61 -24.81 8.94
N ASN A 397 -1.90 -25.80 9.44
CA ASN A 397 -2.34 -26.62 10.57
C ASN A 397 -1.54 -26.31 11.86
N ASP A 398 -0.90 -25.13 11.95
CA ASP A 398 -0.12 -24.70 13.12
C ASP A 398 0.97 -25.67 13.58
N ILE A 399 1.51 -26.49 12.65
CA ILE A 399 2.57 -27.45 12.94
C ILE A 399 3.92 -26.73 12.90
N ASN A 400 4.58 -26.60 14.05
CA ASN A 400 5.88 -25.96 14.18
C ASN A 400 6.99 -26.83 13.58
N LEU A 401 7.71 -26.28 12.58
CA LEU A 401 8.86 -26.94 11.97
C LEU A 401 10.18 -26.36 12.49
N PRO A 402 11.16 -27.21 12.87
CA PRO A 402 12.50 -26.75 13.17
C PRO A 402 13.14 -26.04 11.97
N PRO A 403 14.02 -25.03 12.19
CA PRO A 403 14.75 -24.39 11.10
C PRO A 403 15.61 -25.41 10.34
N ASN A 404 15.59 -25.34 9.00
CA ASN A 404 16.32 -26.23 8.09
C ASN A 404 15.84 -27.69 8.05
N SER A 405 14.58 -28.00 8.39
CA SER A 405 13.99 -29.32 8.27
C SER A 405 14.05 -29.82 6.82
N ARG A 406 14.54 -31.03 6.62
CA ARG A 406 14.55 -31.72 5.31
C ARG A 406 13.17 -32.33 5.03
N LYS A 407 12.89 -32.71 3.77
CA LYS A 407 11.61 -33.29 3.36
C LYS A 407 11.18 -34.47 4.25
N SER A 408 12.10 -35.38 4.54
CA SER A 408 11.86 -36.51 5.43
C SER A 408 11.45 -36.11 6.85
N ASP A 409 12.08 -35.05 7.37
CA ASP A 409 11.80 -34.59 8.73
C ASP A 409 10.41 -33.97 8.82
N ILE A 410 10.00 -33.20 7.79
CA ILE A 410 8.68 -32.60 7.69
C ILE A 410 7.60 -33.69 7.59
N ILE A 411 7.81 -34.69 6.76
CA ILE A 411 6.87 -35.81 6.62
C ILE A 411 6.72 -36.56 7.95
N ASN A 412 7.79 -36.82 8.67
CA ASN A 412 7.74 -37.50 9.96
C ASN A 412 6.99 -36.65 11.01
N ILE A 413 7.19 -35.35 11.02
CA ILE A 413 6.48 -34.44 11.91
C ILE A 413 4.97 -34.43 11.59
N ILE A 414 4.61 -34.35 10.30
CA ILE A 414 3.21 -34.37 9.87
C ILE A 414 2.56 -35.71 10.29
N LYS A 415 3.19 -36.86 10.05
CA LYS A 415 2.69 -38.19 10.45
C LYS A 415 2.48 -38.29 11.96
N TYR A 416 3.45 -37.81 12.72
CA TYR A 416 3.37 -37.82 14.19
C TYR A 416 2.21 -36.96 14.73
N VAL A 417 1.99 -35.78 14.16
CA VAL A 417 0.91 -34.88 14.58
C VAL A 417 -0.46 -35.36 14.10
N SER A 418 -0.54 -35.96 12.90
CA SER A 418 -1.80 -36.52 12.34
C SER A 418 -2.19 -37.89 12.88
N GLY A 419 -1.37 -38.52 13.74
CA GLY A 419 -1.67 -39.83 14.34
C GLY A 419 -1.62 -41.01 13.37
N ASN A 420 -1.01 -40.82 12.22
CA ASN A 420 -0.78 -41.87 11.21
C ASN A 420 0.69 -42.36 11.32
N ASP A 421 0.94 -43.34 12.23
CA ASP A 421 2.18 -44.11 12.27
C ASP A 421 2.20 -45.24 11.21
#